data_39f2b02c1b62c395419146d4142ecdc6
#
_entry.id   39f2b02c1b62c395419146d4142ecdc6
#
_cell.length_a   1.000
_cell.length_b   1.000
_cell.length_c   1.000
_cell.angle_alpha   90.00
_cell.angle_beta   90.00
_cell.angle_gamma   90.00
#
_symmetry.space_group_name_H-M   'P 1'
#
loop_
_entity.id
_entity.type
_entity.pdbx_description
1 polymer ?
#
loop_
_entity_poly.entity_id
_entity_poly.type
_entity_poly.pdbx_seq_one_letter_code
_entity_poly.pdbx_strand_id
1 'polypeptide(L)'
;KGRLPISFSGGAEYFNIVDIFNTGIQPITVATTILKPGGYERLKQLAEAVEPHLSGKFHGINVKLLEKLAKGVVYNKNNLKETRPVASRKTSSILPLYDCAKAPCHDGGCPINQQIPEYLEMVSKGTYKEAFEIIVNDNSSPAVLGVICDHQCQHKCTRLDYEESLRKRDAKRIAVINAMDKYLEEMKPAKIVTKKKAVVVGSGPGGVSTAYFLRRNGMEVTVLEKKDRPYGIVEYVIPEFRISAEMIKRDYELAVNAGVNFKFNVDENYNIEELKKEYDFVVLATGAWKEPKDPLKEGGENI
;
A
#
# COMPACT_ATOMS: atom_id res chain seq x y z
N LYS A 1 -52.15 -15.85 7.34
CA LYS A 1 -51.00 -15.03 6.89
C LYS A 1 -49.74 -15.60 7.55
N GLY A 2 -48.59 -15.59 6.84
CA GLY A 2 -47.29 -16.05 7.35
C GLY A 2 -47.02 -17.56 7.30
N ARG A 3 -47.89 -18.36 6.69
CA ARG A 3 -47.72 -19.82 6.59
C ARG A 3 -46.79 -20.32 5.48
N LEU A 4 -46.62 -19.51 4.43
CA LEU A 4 -45.74 -19.85 3.32
C LEU A 4 -44.29 -19.53 3.69
N PRO A 5 -43.35 -20.46 3.42
CA PRO A 5 -41.95 -20.15 3.52
C PRO A 5 -41.54 -19.10 2.49
N ILE A 6 -40.73 -18.15 2.89
CA ILE A 6 -40.22 -17.06 2.06
C ILE A 6 -38.70 -17.07 2.17
N SER A 7 -38.00 -17.02 1.07
CA SER A 7 -36.55 -16.83 1.04
C SER A 7 -36.21 -15.35 0.86
N PHE A 8 -35.06 -14.96 1.36
CA PHE A 8 -34.48 -13.63 1.17
C PHE A 8 -33.20 -13.75 0.33
N SER A 9 -33.07 -12.93 -0.70
CA SER A 9 -31.89 -12.91 -1.53
C SER A 9 -31.44 -11.48 -1.83
N GLY A 10 -30.16 -11.21 -1.67
CA GLY A 10 -29.54 -9.91 -1.93
C GLY A 10 -29.59 -8.95 -0.75
N GLY A 11 -28.47 -8.31 -0.44
CA GLY A 11 -28.36 -7.29 0.60
C GLY A 11 -28.40 -7.81 2.05
N ALA A 12 -28.28 -9.13 2.28
CA ALA A 12 -28.07 -9.67 3.62
C ALA A 12 -26.60 -9.42 4.03
N GLU A 13 -26.46 -8.73 5.14
CA GLU A 13 -25.18 -8.28 5.70
C GLU A 13 -25.20 -8.45 7.22
N TYR A 14 -24.06 -8.33 7.85
CA TYR A 14 -23.93 -8.50 9.31
C TYR A 14 -24.92 -7.63 10.13
N PHE A 15 -25.17 -6.41 9.67
CA PHE A 15 -26.04 -5.46 10.38
C PHE A 15 -27.54 -5.76 10.27
N ASN A 16 -27.96 -6.65 9.41
CA ASN A 16 -29.38 -6.95 9.20
C ASN A 16 -29.74 -8.44 9.22
N ILE A 17 -28.75 -9.33 9.19
CA ILE A 17 -28.98 -10.78 9.07
C ILE A 17 -29.83 -11.34 10.20
N VAL A 18 -29.59 -10.91 11.43
CA VAL A 18 -30.32 -11.36 12.62
C VAL A 18 -31.78 -10.88 12.60
N ASP A 19 -31.98 -9.62 12.23
CA ASP A 19 -33.34 -9.07 12.12
C ASP A 19 -34.15 -9.79 11.05
N ILE A 20 -33.55 -10.06 9.89
CA ILE A 20 -34.19 -10.83 8.81
C ILE A 20 -34.53 -12.25 9.29
N PHE A 21 -33.56 -12.93 9.91
CA PHE A 21 -33.73 -14.29 10.39
C PHE A 21 -34.85 -14.41 11.45
N ASN A 22 -34.91 -13.47 12.38
CA ASN A 22 -35.94 -13.46 13.44
C ASN A 22 -37.37 -13.23 12.90
N THR A 23 -37.53 -12.73 11.69
CA THR A 23 -38.85 -12.71 11.02
C THR A 23 -39.33 -14.09 10.58
N GLY A 24 -38.50 -15.13 10.66
CA GLY A 24 -38.78 -16.47 10.16
C GLY A 24 -38.49 -16.65 8.66
N ILE A 25 -37.92 -15.65 8.00
CA ILE A 25 -37.50 -15.75 6.60
C ILE A 25 -36.29 -16.70 6.49
N GLN A 26 -36.45 -17.75 5.70
CA GLN A 26 -35.40 -18.73 5.41
C GLN A 26 -35.75 -19.54 4.14
N PRO A 27 -34.72 -19.92 3.34
CA PRO A 27 -33.32 -19.63 3.49
C PRO A 27 -32.98 -18.15 3.20
N ILE A 28 -31.86 -17.68 3.79
CA ILE A 28 -31.27 -16.37 3.47
C ILE A 28 -30.04 -16.61 2.60
N THR A 29 -30.05 -16.03 1.39
CA THR A 29 -28.97 -16.16 0.42
C THR A 29 -28.09 -14.91 0.46
N VAL A 30 -26.79 -15.10 0.56
CA VAL A 30 -25.78 -14.05 0.52
C VAL A 30 -24.93 -14.19 -0.73
N ALA A 31 -24.59 -13.07 -1.36
CA ALA A 31 -23.74 -13.03 -2.54
C ALA A 31 -22.69 -11.92 -2.43
N THR A 32 -23.15 -10.66 -2.44
CA THR A 32 -22.25 -9.51 -2.46
C THR A 32 -21.33 -9.45 -1.24
N THR A 33 -21.78 -9.88 -0.07
CA THR A 33 -20.99 -9.84 1.16
C THR A 33 -19.74 -10.71 1.08
N ILE A 34 -19.84 -11.88 0.44
CA ILE A 34 -18.67 -12.78 0.30
C ILE A 34 -17.70 -12.35 -0.81
N LEU A 35 -18.10 -11.42 -1.67
CA LEU A 35 -17.21 -10.82 -2.68
C LEU A 35 -16.41 -9.64 -2.13
N LYS A 36 -16.71 -9.18 -0.92
CA LYS A 36 -15.95 -8.15 -0.23
C LYS A 36 -14.71 -8.73 0.44
N PRO A 37 -13.71 -7.88 0.79
CA PRO A 37 -12.57 -8.31 1.60
C PRO A 37 -13.02 -9.08 2.86
N GLY A 38 -12.34 -10.19 3.15
CA GLY A 38 -12.77 -11.18 4.15
C GLY A 38 -13.48 -12.41 3.58
N GLY A 39 -14.02 -12.32 2.36
CA GLY A 39 -14.53 -13.47 1.61
C GLY A 39 -15.46 -14.39 2.43
N TYR A 40 -15.13 -15.69 2.47
CA TYR A 40 -15.90 -16.69 3.19
C TYR A 40 -15.87 -16.54 4.72
N GLU A 41 -14.91 -15.83 5.30
CA GLU A 41 -14.91 -15.52 6.74
C GLU A 41 -16.13 -14.64 7.12
N ARG A 42 -16.59 -13.79 6.21
CA ARG A 42 -17.85 -13.05 6.40
C ARG A 42 -19.05 -13.99 6.50
N LEU A 43 -19.08 -15.07 5.74
CA LEU A 43 -20.15 -16.06 5.85
C LEU A 43 -20.15 -16.73 7.23
N LYS A 44 -18.96 -17.06 7.75
CA LYS A 44 -18.80 -17.57 9.11
C LYS A 44 -19.34 -16.59 10.14
N GLN A 45 -18.97 -15.31 10.06
CA GLN A 45 -19.48 -14.26 10.96
C GLN A 45 -21.01 -14.13 10.91
N LEU A 46 -21.61 -14.22 9.72
CA LEU A 46 -23.06 -14.19 9.57
C LEU A 46 -23.72 -15.43 10.22
N ALA A 47 -23.12 -16.61 10.05
CA ALA A 47 -23.60 -17.85 10.66
C ALA A 47 -23.53 -17.78 12.18
N GLU A 48 -22.39 -17.36 12.73
CA GLU A 48 -22.20 -17.17 14.19
C GLU A 48 -23.17 -16.15 14.77
N ALA A 49 -23.50 -15.07 14.05
CA ALA A 49 -24.48 -14.10 14.49
C ALA A 49 -25.91 -14.66 14.58
N VAL A 50 -26.25 -15.58 13.68
CA VAL A 50 -27.59 -16.22 13.64
C VAL A 50 -27.69 -17.42 14.56
N GLU A 51 -26.60 -18.09 14.87
CA GLU A 51 -26.58 -19.34 15.68
C GLU A 51 -27.37 -19.26 17.01
N PRO A 52 -27.26 -18.19 17.81
CA PRO A 52 -28.04 -18.06 19.05
C PRO A 52 -29.56 -18.00 18.83
N HIS A 53 -30.00 -17.72 17.62
CA HIS A 53 -31.42 -17.57 17.25
C HIS A 53 -32.02 -18.81 16.59
N LEU A 54 -31.25 -19.89 16.43
CA LEU A 54 -31.71 -21.13 15.82
C LEU A 54 -32.72 -21.85 16.72
N SER A 55 -33.93 -22.05 16.22
CA SER A 55 -34.99 -22.79 16.92
C SER A 55 -35.18 -24.23 16.42
N GLY A 56 -34.41 -24.63 15.38
CA GLY A 56 -34.45 -25.98 14.80
C GLY A 56 -35.65 -26.32 13.94
N LYS A 57 -36.74 -25.54 13.98
CA LYS A 57 -37.96 -25.77 13.17
C LYS A 57 -38.52 -24.47 12.60
N PHE A 58 -39.08 -24.55 11.40
CA PHE A 58 -39.80 -23.44 10.81
C PHE A 58 -41.17 -23.25 11.50
N HIS A 59 -41.39 -22.10 12.09
CA HIS A 59 -42.63 -21.75 12.79
C HIS A 59 -43.51 -20.80 11.98
N GLY A 60 -43.19 -20.52 10.74
CA GLY A 60 -43.86 -19.53 9.89
C GLY A 60 -43.21 -18.15 9.98
N ILE A 61 -43.70 -17.26 9.15
CA ILE A 61 -43.23 -15.87 9.08
C ILE A 61 -43.90 -15.03 10.15
N ASN A 62 -43.15 -14.37 10.99
CA ASN A 62 -43.65 -13.39 11.93
C ASN A 62 -43.93 -12.07 11.21
N VAL A 63 -45.18 -11.92 10.76
CA VAL A 63 -45.60 -10.76 9.95
C VAL A 63 -45.44 -9.45 10.70
N LYS A 64 -45.66 -9.44 12.03
CA LYS A 64 -45.48 -8.21 12.84
C LYS A 64 -44.03 -7.75 12.88
N LEU A 65 -43.10 -8.68 13.09
CA LEU A 65 -41.67 -8.37 13.04
C LEU A 65 -41.22 -7.92 11.62
N LEU A 66 -41.76 -8.58 10.61
CA LEU A 66 -41.44 -8.20 9.20
C LEU A 66 -41.96 -6.79 8.88
N GLU A 67 -43.16 -6.43 9.30
CA GLU A 67 -43.71 -5.08 9.14
C GLU A 67 -42.89 -4.03 9.89
N LYS A 68 -42.47 -4.37 11.12
CA LYS A 68 -41.59 -3.50 11.92
C LYS A 68 -40.24 -3.28 11.22
N LEU A 69 -39.62 -4.36 10.72
CA LEU A 69 -38.37 -4.29 9.97
C LEU A 69 -38.52 -3.42 8.71
N ALA A 70 -39.56 -3.68 7.91
CA ALA A 70 -39.82 -2.93 6.69
C ALA A 70 -40.04 -1.43 6.94
N LYS A 71 -40.77 -1.06 7.98
CA LYS A 71 -40.95 0.35 8.37
C LYS A 71 -39.67 1.00 8.88
N GLY A 72 -38.83 0.22 9.56
CA GLY A 72 -37.56 0.71 10.14
C GLY A 72 -36.43 0.91 9.13
N VAL A 73 -36.44 0.17 8.03
CA VAL A 73 -35.36 0.16 7.03
C VAL A 73 -35.04 1.55 6.48
N VAL A 74 -36.06 2.36 6.19
CA VAL A 74 -35.89 3.70 5.60
C VAL A 74 -35.27 4.72 6.56
N TYR A 75 -35.31 4.43 7.87
CA TYR A 75 -34.73 5.29 8.90
C TYR A 75 -33.38 4.75 9.44
N ASN A 76 -32.99 3.55 9.02
CA ASN A 76 -31.75 2.95 9.47
C ASN A 76 -30.57 3.53 8.70
N LYS A 77 -29.68 4.23 9.42
CA LYS A 77 -28.47 4.84 8.85
C LYS A 77 -27.60 3.89 8.04
N ASN A 78 -27.63 2.59 8.35
CA ASN A 78 -26.88 1.60 7.63
C ASN A 78 -27.39 1.38 6.19
N ASN A 79 -28.62 1.76 5.90
CA ASN A 79 -29.26 1.67 4.59
C ASN A 79 -29.28 3.01 3.84
N LEU A 80 -28.91 4.12 4.50
CA LEU A 80 -28.93 5.45 3.91
C LEU A 80 -27.58 5.76 3.24
N LYS A 81 -27.60 5.96 1.92
CA LYS A 81 -26.40 6.27 1.14
C LYS A 81 -25.81 7.64 1.46
N GLU A 82 -26.66 8.62 1.76
CA GLU A 82 -26.29 10.00 2.04
C GLU A 82 -25.45 10.15 3.30
N THR A 83 -25.52 9.19 4.21
CA THR A 83 -24.70 9.22 5.43
C THR A 83 -23.27 8.76 5.22
N ARG A 84 -22.89 8.42 4.02
CA ARG A 84 -21.57 7.87 3.68
C ARG A 84 -20.72 8.89 2.96
N PRO A 85 -19.51 9.16 3.45
CA PRO A 85 -18.59 10.08 2.79
C PRO A 85 -18.00 9.51 1.49
N VAL A 86 -18.15 8.20 1.22
CA VAL A 86 -17.62 7.52 0.04
C VAL A 86 -18.70 6.69 -0.63
N ALA A 87 -18.95 6.97 -1.91
CA ALA A 87 -20.09 6.47 -2.67
C ALA A 87 -20.18 4.95 -2.84
N SER A 88 -19.08 4.22 -2.82
CA SER A 88 -19.01 2.78 -3.08
C SER A 88 -19.24 1.88 -1.88
N ARG A 89 -19.48 2.42 -0.69
CA ARG A 89 -19.63 1.64 0.54
C ARG A 89 -21.04 1.16 0.74
N LYS A 90 -21.17 -0.12 1.04
CA LYS A 90 -22.48 -0.76 1.25
C LYS A 90 -22.83 -0.98 2.72
N THR A 91 -21.89 -0.74 3.61
CA THR A 91 -22.11 -0.87 5.05
C THR A 91 -21.60 0.36 5.77
N SER A 92 -22.36 0.87 6.71
CA SER A 92 -21.98 1.97 7.60
C SER A 92 -22.06 1.58 9.08
N SER A 93 -22.32 0.31 9.36
CA SER A 93 -22.32 -0.25 10.69
C SER A 93 -20.93 -0.66 11.13
N ILE A 94 -20.77 -0.81 12.45
CA ILE A 94 -19.62 -1.50 13.01
C ILE A 94 -19.69 -2.95 12.57
N LEU A 95 -18.80 -3.33 11.65
CA LEU A 95 -18.58 -4.73 11.35
C LEU A 95 -17.63 -5.33 12.37
N PRO A 96 -17.74 -6.64 12.66
CA PRO A 96 -16.72 -7.31 13.45
C PRO A 96 -15.36 -7.07 12.83
N LEU A 97 -14.40 -6.75 13.66
CA LEU A 97 -13.01 -6.71 13.24
C LEU A 97 -12.62 -8.13 12.81
N TYR A 98 -12.20 -8.27 11.61
CA TYR A 98 -11.53 -9.49 11.15
C TYR A 98 -10.19 -9.09 10.52
N ASP A 99 -9.24 -9.99 10.63
CA ASP A 99 -7.89 -9.72 10.18
C ASP A 99 -7.84 -9.45 8.69
N CYS A 100 -7.00 -8.52 8.33
CA CYS A 100 -6.56 -8.32 6.97
C CYS A 100 -5.59 -9.43 6.56
N ALA A 101 -5.99 -10.69 6.67
CA ALA A 101 -5.11 -11.86 6.57
C ALA A 101 -4.20 -11.86 5.32
N LYS A 102 -4.63 -11.24 4.24
CA LYS A 102 -3.83 -11.07 3.01
C LYS A 102 -3.24 -9.67 2.87
N ALA A 103 -3.52 -8.77 3.82
CA ALA A 103 -3.06 -7.38 3.78
C ALA A 103 -3.07 -6.79 2.35
N PRO A 104 -4.24 -6.63 1.69
CA PRO A 104 -4.28 -6.23 0.27
C PRO A 104 -3.69 -4.85 0.01
N CYS A 105 -3.41 -4.09 1.05
CA CYS A 105 -2.63 -2.86 0.95
C CYS A 105 -1.14 -3.11 0.72
N HIS A 106 -0.60 -4.21 1.22
CA HIS A 106 0.74 -4.72 0.94
C HIS A 106 0.72 -5.52 -0.36
N ASP A 107 -0.03 -6.63 -0.38
CA ASP A 107 -0.10 -7.54 -1.52
C ASP A 107 -0.96 -6.95 -2.65
N GLY A 108 -0.31 -6.49 -3.70
CA GLY A 108 -0.92 -5.88 -4.88
C GLY A 108 -1.53 -4.48 -4.67
N GLY A 109 -1.40 -3.90 -3.47
CA GLY A 109 -1.82 -2.52 -3.20
C GLY A 109 -0.65 -1.54 -3.18
N CYS A 110 0.50 -1.96 -2.70
CA CYS A 110 1.74 -1.20 -2.75
C CYS A 110 2.61 -1.70 -3.90
N PRO A 111 2.99 -0.84 -4.89
CA PRO A 111 3.82 -1.28 -6.01
C PRO A 111 5.20 -1.84 -5.62
N ILE A 112 5.71 -1.46 -4.44
CA ILE A 112 6.98 -1.95 -3.88
C ILE A 112 6.77 -2.92 -2.70
N ASN A 113 5.56 -3.43 -2.52
CA ASN A 113 5.19 -4.41 -1.49
C ASN A 113 5.69 -4.06 -0.08
N GLN A 114 5.59 -2.78 0.34
CA GLN A 114 5.99 -2.38 1.69
C GLN A 114 5.18 -3.13 2.75
N GLN A 115 5.86 -3.51 3.85
CA GLN A 115 5.25 -4.15 5.01
C GLN A 115 4.35 -3.18 5.79
N ILE A 116 3.21 -2.83 5.16
CA ILE A 116 2.32 -1.77 5.64
C ILE A 116 1.69 -2.09 7.00
N PRO A 117 1.14 -3.30 7.24
CA PRO A 117 0.57 -3.62 8.55
C PRO A 117 1.59 -3.45 9.67
N GLU A 118 2.81 -3.92 9.47
CA GLU A 118 3.87 -3.93 10.46
C GLU A 118 4.30 -2.50 10.84
N TYR A 119 4.60 -1.65 9.86
CA TYR A 119 4.99 -0.27 10.21
C TYR A 119 3.83 0.53 10.80
N LEU A 120 2.57 0.27 10.40
CA LEU A 120 1.41 0.89 11.01
C LEU A 120 1.27 0.51 12.48
N GLU A 121 1.49 -0.76 12.81
CA GLU A 121 1.48 -1.25 14.18
C GLU A 121 2.56 -0.56 15.02
N MET A 122 3.79 -0.47 14.51
CA MET A 122 4.88 0.21 15.21
C MET A 122 4.59 1.72 15.40
N VAL A 123 4.06 2.40 14.38
CA VAL A 123 3.65 3.79 14.50
C VAL A 123 2.55 3.96 15.55
N SER A 124 1.59 3.04 15.62
CA SER A 124 0.50 3.08 16.61
C SER A 124 1.00 2.92 18.06
N LYS A 125 2.10 2.21 18.23
CA LYS A 125 2.78 2.01 19.52
C LYS A 125 3.77 3.13 19.86
N GLY A 126 4.04 4.05 18.93
CA GLY A 126 5.04 5.11 19.10
C GLY A 126 6.49 4.63 18.93
N THR A 127 6.70 3.38 18.47
CA THR A 127 8.04 2.83 18.21
C THR A 127 8.49 3.21 16.79
N TYR A 128 8.76 4.49 16.60
CA TYR A 128 9.01 5.07 15.26
C TYR A 128 10.32 4.57 14.62
N LYS A 129 11.33 4.20 15.44
CA LYS A 129 12.58 3.66 14.93
C LYS A 129 12.34 2.31 14.24
N GLU A 130 11.64 1.42 14.90
CA GLU A 130 11.27 0.10 14.38
C GLU A 130 10.37 0.24 13.15
N ALA A 131 9.42 1.18 13.18
CA ALA A 131 8.59 1.49 12.00
C ALA A 131 9.45 1.95 10.81
N PHE A 132 10.44 2.80 11.06
CA PHE A 132 11.34 3.30 10.02
C PHE A 132 12.25 2.19 9.46
N GLU A 133 12.78 1.33 10.32
CA GLU A 133 13.58 0.17 9.91
C GLU A 133 12.80 -0.78 9.00
N ILE A 134 11.53 -1.04 9.31
CA ILE A 134 10.63 -1.81 8.45
C ILE A 134 10.45 -1.10 7.09
N ILE A 135 10.20 0.20 7.10
CA ILE A 135 9.99 0.98 5.88
C ILE A 135 11.21 0.93 4.95
N VAL A 136 12.41 1.16 5.46
CA VAL A 136 13.64 1.22 4.63
C VAL A 136 14.09 -0.13 4.10
N ASN A 137 13.53 -1.22 4.59
CA ASN A 137 13.79 -2.54 4.01
C ASN A 137 13.25 -2.66 2.57
N ASP A 138 12.13 -2.03 2.30
CA ASP A 138 11.45 -2.11 0.99
C ASP A 138 11.46 -0.78 0.23
N ASN A 139 11.89 0.32 0.87
CA ASN A 139 11.77 1.67 0.34
C ASN A 139 13.06 2.47 0.54
N SER A 140 13.75 2.76 -0.55
CA SER A 140 14.97 3.56 -0.56
C SER A 140 14.74 5.08 -0.48
N SER A 141 13.49 5.53 -0.57
CA SER A 141 13.14 6.95 -0.59
C SER A 141 11.95 7.25 0.32
N PRO A 142 12.05 6.91 1.62
CA PRO A 142 10.93 7.03 2.56
C PRO A 142 10.50 8.46 2.82
N ALA A 143 11.41 9.44 2.80
CA ALA A 143 11.09 10.85 3.01
C ALA A 143 10.34 11.42 1.80
N VAL A 144 10.84 11.23 0.60
CA VAL A 144 10.18 11.62 -0.66
C VAL A 144 8.81 10.97 -0.77
N LEU A 145 8.73 9.65 -0.60
CA LEU A 145 7.47 8.91 -0.72
C LEU A 145 6.53 9.09 0.49
N GLY A 146 7.01 9.65 1.58
CA GLY A 146 6.17 10.13 2.69
C GLY A 146 5.30 11.34 2.29
N VAL A 147 5.70 12.07 1.24
CA VAL A 147 5.03 13.28 0.76
C VAL A 147 4.31 13.08 -0.56
N ILE A 148 4.99 12.52 -1.58
CA ILE A 148 4.47 12.49 -2.95
C ILE A 148 3.94 11.13 -3.43
N CYS A 149 3.97 10.09 -2.59
CA CYS A 149 3.35 8.80 -2.93
C CYS A 149 1.86 8.99 -3.24
N ASP A 150 1.38 8.40 -4.33
CA ASP A 150 -0.01 8.41 -4.77
C ASP A 150 -0.92 7.49 -3.93
N HIS A 151 -0.34 6.81 -2.94
CA HIS A 151 -1.03 5.99 -1.92
C HIS A 151 -2.06 4.98 -2.47
N GLN A 152 -1.77 4.31 -3.56
CA GLN A 152 -2.61 3.27 -4.16
C GLN A 152 -3.05 2.19 -3.15
N CYS A 153 -2.20 1.88 -2.18
CA CYS A 153 -2.51 0.98 -1.08
C CYS A 153 -3.76 1.39 -0.27
N GLN A 154 -4.12 2.69 -0.26
CA GLN A 154 -5.33 3.16 0.41
C GLN A 154 -6.59 2.73 -0.34
N HIS A 155 -6.55 2.63 -1.67
CA HIS A 155 -7.67 2.14 -2.48
C HIS A 155 -7.92 0.63 -2.32
N LYS A 156 -6.92 -0.12 -1.83
CA LYS A 156 -7.04 -1.55 -1.53
C LYS A 156 -7.31 -1.83 -0.04
N CYS A 157 -7.58 -0.81 0.75
CA CYS A 157 -7.83 -0.98 2.18
C CYS A 157 -9.16 -1.69 2.44
N THR A 158 -9.14 -2.77 3.22
CA THR A 158 -10.36 -3.50 3.61
C THR A 158 -11.34 -2.66 4.40
N ARG A 159 -10.86 -1.62 5.12
CA ARG A 159 -11.71 -0.67 5.84
C ARG A 159 -12.64 0.13 4.93
N LEU A 160 -12.31 0.27 3.63
CA LEU A 160 -13.17 0.96 2.66
C LEU A 160 -14.56 0.34 2.52
N ASP A 161 -14.77 -0.89 2.98
CA ASP A 161 -16.09 -1.52 2.95
C ASP A 161 -17.07 -0.91 3.95
N TYR A 162 -16.57 -0.27 5.01
CA TYR A 162 -17.41 0.22 6.11
C TYR A 162 -17.00 1.59 6.68
N GLU A 163 -15.79 2.07 6.35
CA GLU A 163 -15.32 3.38 6.79
C GLU A 163 -14.24 3.92 5.83
N GLU A 164 -13.45 4.88 6.25
CA GLU A 164 -12.32 5.39 5.48
C GLU A 164 -11.09 4.50 5.60
N SER A 165 -10.24 4.51 4.55
CA SER A 165 -8.95 3.82 4.60
C SER A 165 -8.04 4.43 5.67
N LEU A 166 -7.14 3.61 6.19
CA LEU A 166 -6.05 4.12 7.03
C LEU A 166 -5.15 5.07 6.23
N ARG A 167 -4.69 6.15 6.86
CA ARG A 167 -3.77 7.14 6.30
C ARG A 167 -2.33 6.63 6.27
N LYS A 168 -2.09 5.61 5.46
CA LYS A 168 -0.81 4.86 5.41
C LYS A 168 0.39 5.72 5.04
N ARG A 169 0.20 6.66 4.08
CA ARG A 169 1.25 7.60 3.71
C ARG A 169 1.62 8.54 4.86
N ASP A 170 0.61 9.04 5.58
CA ASP A 170 0.83 9.94 6.72
C ASP A 170 1.54 9.21 7.87
N ALA A 171 1.17 7.95 8.14
CA ALA A 171 1.85 7.12 9.14
C ALA A 171 3.33 6.89 8.77
N LYS A 172 3.62 6.60 7.49
CA LYS A 172 4.99 6.52 6.99
C LYS A 172 5.76 7.83 7.21
N ARG A 173 5.14 8.97 6.88
CA ARG A 173 5.74 10.29 7.11
C ARG A 173 6.03 10.55 8.58
N ILE A 174 5.14 10.14 9.48
CA ILE A 174 5.35 10.26 10.94
C ILE A 174 6.60 9.46 11.36
N ALA A 175 6.75 8.23 10.90
CA ALA A 175 7.95 7.43 11.19
C ALA A 175 9.22 8.11 10.67
N VAL A 176 9.21 8.65 9.44
CA VAL A 176 10.33 9.41 8.86
C VAL A 176 10.71 10.61 9.73
N ILE A 177 9.74 11.45 10.08
CA ILE A 177 9.99 12.69 10.85
C ILE A 177 10.59 12.39 12.23
N ASN A 178 10.18 11.30 12.87
CA ASN A 178 10.59 11.00 14.24
C ASN A 178 11.82 10.09 14.36
N ALA A 179 12.23 9.41 13.29
CA ALA A 179 13.28 8.39 13.40
C ALA A 179 14.42 8.53 12.40
N MET A 180 14.21 9.16 11.25
CA MET A 180 15.18 9.11 10.16
C MET A 180 16.52 9.77 10.50
N ASP A 181 16.52 10.93 11.15
CA ASP A 181 17.76 11.67 11.44
C ASP A 181 18.66 10.82 12.33
N LYS A 182 18.13 10.28 13.42
CA LYS A 182 18.87 9.39 14.30
C LYS A 182 19.30 8.10 13.62
N TYR A 183 18.46 7.55 12.75
CA TYR A 183 18.81 6.37 11.96
C TYR A 183 20.01 6.65 11.04
N LEU A 184 20.05 7.80 10.37
CA LEU A 184 21.16 8.21 9.50
C LEU A 184 22.47 8.40 10.29
N GLU A 185 22.41 8.96 11.50
CA GLU A 185 23.56 9.11 12.38
C GLU A 185 24.15 7.76 12.85
N GLU A 186 23.28 6.79 13.15
CA GLU A 186 23.66 5.45 13.62
C GLU A 186 24.03 4.49 12.48
N MET A 187 23.66 4.81 11.24
CA MET A 187 23.79 3.94 10.07
C MET A 187 25.26 3.70 9.71
N LYS A 188 25.59 2.45 9.46
CA LYS A 188 26.92 2.06 8.95
C LYS A 188 26.81 1.60 7.50
N PRO A 189 27.80 1.86 6.66
CA PRO A 189 27.84 1.35 5.30
C PRO A 189 27.65 -0.17 5.26
N ALA A 190 26.85 -0.64 4.33
CA ALA A 190 26.64 -2.06 4.13
C ALA A 190 27.98 -2.74 3.79
N LYS A 191 28.22 -3.93 4.33
CA LYS A 191 29.45 -4.69 4.03
C LYS A 191 29.45 -5.11 2.57
N ILE A 192 30.62 -5.00 1.91
CA ILE A 192 30.81 -5.59 0.59
C ILE A 192 31.06 -7.08 0.78
N VAL A 193 30.18 -7.90 0.24
CA VAL A 193 30.26 -9.37 0.38
C VAL A 193 30.47 -10.07 -0.96
N THR A 194 30.34 -9.32 -2.08
CA THR A 194 30.61 -9.83 -3.43
C THR A 194 31.85 -9.14 -4.01
N LYS A 195 32.55 -9.81 -4.93
CA LYS A 195 33.61 -9.18 -5.72
C LYS A 195 33.06 -8.43 -6.95
N LYS A 196 31.73 -8.34 -7.06
CA LYS A 196 31.05 -7.74 -8.18
C LYS A 196 30.88 -6.24 -7.99
N LYS A 197 31.03 -5.50 -9.09
CA LYS A 197 30.84 -4.06 -9.17
C LYS A 197 29.70 -3.71 -10.09
N ALA A 198 28.87 -2.77 -9.69
CA ALA A 198 27.82 -2.22 -10.51
C ALA A 198 27.99 -0.73 -10.75
N VAL A 199 27.67 -0.29 -11.95
CA VAL A 199 27.48 1.12 -12.26
C VAL A 199 26.02 1.39 -12.63
N VAL A 200 25.48 2.46 -12.09
CA VAL A 200 24.13 2.95 -12.38
C VAL A 200 24.27 4.29 -13.09
N VAL A 201 23.77 4.39 -14.31
CA VAL A 201 23.81 5.62 -15.10
C VAL A 201 22.50 6.38 -14.91
N GLY A 202 22.58 7.50 -14.22
CA GLY A 202 21.46 8.34 -13.79
C GLY A 202 21.10 8.16 -12.32
N SER A 203 20.97 9.28 -11.61
CA SER A 203 20.58 9.34 -10.20
C SER A 203 19.14 9.79 -9.98
N GLY A 204 18.26 9.55 -10.94
CA GLY A 204 16.82 9.69 -10.73
C GLY A 204 16.31 8.69 -9.67
N PRO A 205 15.01 8.75 -9.26
CA PRO A 205 14.47 7.86 -8.22
C PRO A 205 14.75 6.38 -8.47
N GLY A 206 14.65 5.92 -9.72
CA GLY A 206 14.96 4.54 -10.11
C GLY A 206 16.43 4.19 -9.93
N GLY A 207 17.34 5.10 -10.31
CA GLY A 207 18.78 4.91 -10.18
C GLY A 207 19.23 4.88 -8.72
N VAL A 208 18.77 5.83 -7.90
CA VAL A 208 19.06 5.86 -6.46
C VAL A 208 18.53 4.60 -5.77
N SER A 209 17.31 4.18 -6.10
CA SER A 209 16.71 2.96 -5.54
C SER A 209 17.51 1.71 -5.90
N THR A 210 17.85 1.56 -7.18
CA THR A 210 18.67 0.44 -7.65
C THR A 210 20.02 0.40 -6.93
N ALA A 211 20.71 1.55 -6.87
CA ALA A 211 22.02 1.65 -6.23
C ALA A 211 21.95 1.30 -4.73
N TYR A 212 20.94 1.82 -4.03
CA TYR A 212 20.72 1.54 -2.62
C TYR A 212 20.56 0.04 -2.35
N PHE A 213 19.67 -0.64 -3.08
CA PHE A 213 19.42 -2.06 -2.86
C PHE A 213 20.57 -2.95 -3.30
N LEU A 214 21.24 -2.65 -4.42
CA LEU A 214 22.45 -3.37 -4.81
C LEU A 214 23.54 -3.25 -3.76
N ARG A 215 23.73 -2.04 -3.20
CA ARG A 215 24.72 -1.80 -2.15
C ARG A 215 24.38 -2.54 -0.86
N ARG A 216 23.12 -2.51 -0.43
CA ARG A 216 22.64 -3.28 0.73
C ARG A 216 22.82 -4.79 0.58
N ASN A 217 22.73 -5.30 -0.65
CA ASN A 217 23.01 -6.70 -0.97
C ASN A 217 24.51 -7.01 -1.13
N GLY A 218 25.38 -6.09 -0.72
CA GLY A 218 26.82 -6.33 -0.59
C GLY A 218 27.62 -6.13 -1.87
N MET A 219 27.11 -5.39 -2.83
CA MET A 219 27.81 -5.05 -4.07
C MET A 219 28.49 -3.69 -3.96
N GLU A 220 29.64 -3.50 -4.58
CA GLU A 220 30.24 -2.18 -4.80
C GLU A 220 29.45 -1.45 -5.88
N VAL A 221 28.93 -0.24 -5.58
CA VAL A 221 28.06 0.48 -6.50
C VAL A 221 28.51 1.91 -6.70
N THR A 222 28.64 2.32 -7.97
CA THR A 222 28.87 3.70 -8.38
C THR A 222 27.67 4.21 -9.20
N VAL A 223 27.21 5.41 -8.90
CA VAL A 223 26.19 6.12 -9.67
C VAL A 223 26.85 7.24 -10.43
N LEU A 224 26.59 7.31 -11.74
CA LEU A 224 27.05 8.37 -12.63
C LEU A 224 25.85 9.30 -12.93
N GLU A 225 26.00 10.60 -12.63
CA GLU A 225 24.96 11.59 -12.84
C GLU A 225 25.51 12.80 -13.60
N LYS A 226 24.86 13.18 -14.69
CA LYS A 226 25.27 14.33 -15.50
C LYS A 226 24.98 15.69 -14.86
N LYS A 227 24.02 15.74 -13.94
CA LYS A 227 23.67 16.95 -13.21
C LYS A 227 24.47 17.06 -11.91
N ASP A 228 24.35 18.19 -11.25
CA ASP A 228 25.04 18.52 -10.00
C ASP A 228 24.35 17.96 -8.74
N ARG A 229 23.08 17.50 -8.87
CA ARG A 229 22.27 17.00 -7.75
C ARG A 229 21.51 15.71 -8.11
N PRO A 230 21.21 14.85 -7.13
CA PRO A 230 20.49 13.60 -7.33
C PRO A 230 18.99 13.80 -7.51
N TYR A 231 18.25 12.69 -7.65
CA TYR A 231 16.79 12.59 -7.71
C TYR A 231 16.13 13.11 -8.99
N GLY A 232 16.87 13.58 -9.98
CA GLY A 232 16.36 13.86 -11.33
C GLY A 232 15.08 14.72 -11.32
N ILE A 233 13.98 14.22 -11.89
CA ILE A 233 12.72 14.98 -11.97
C ILE A 233 12.13 15.38 -10.60
N VAL A 234 12.41 14.63 -9.55
CA VAL A 234 11.93 14.97 -8.20
C VAL A 234 12.61 16.23 -7.69
N GLU A 235 13.91 16.39 -7.96
CA GLU A 235 14.69 17.56 -7.57
C GLU A 235 14.48 18.76 -8.50
N TYR A 236 14.42 18.52 -9.83
CA TYR A 236 14.48 19.62 -10.80
C TYR A 236 13.14 20.06 -11.38
N VAL A 237 12.06 19.26 -11.20
CA VAL A 237 10.78 19.51 -11.86
C VAL A 237 9.63 19.65 -10.84
N ILE A 238 9.63 18.83 -9.78
CA ILE A 238 8.56 18.94 -8.77
C ILE A 238 8.80 20.20 -7.95
N PRO A 239 7.80 21.10 -7.85
CA PRO A 239 7.97 22.37 -7.14
C PRO A 239 8.25 22.17 -5.64
N GLU A 240 9.08 23.04 -5.06
CA GLU A 240 9.50 22.96 -3.66
C GLU A 240 8.33 23.02 -2.66
N PHE A 241 7.22 23.67 -3.00
CA PHE A 241 6.02 23.67 -2.16
C PHE A 241 5.34 22.30 -2.07
N ARG A 242 5.67 21.36 -2.99
CA ARG A 242 5.17 19.97 -2.97
C ARG A 242 6.10 19.04 -2.23
N ILE A 243 7.40 19.25 -2.36
CA ILE A 243 8.43 18.49 -1.68
C ILE A 243 9.63 19.38 -1.41
N SER A 244 10.06 19.46 -0.15
CA SER A 244 11.20 20.30 0.21
C SER A 244 12.52 19.62 -0.17
N ALA A 245 13.54 20.45 -0.47
CA ALA A 245 14.91 20.00 -0.72
C ALA A 245 15.46 19.16 0.45
N GLU A 246 15.04 19.46 1.68
CA GLU A 246 15.43 18.71 2.88
C GLU A 246 14.99 17.23 2.83
N MET A 247 13.78 16.94 2.35
CA MET A 247 13.30 15.56 2.22
C MET A 247 14.09 14.78 1.17
N ILE A 248 14.44 15.44 0.07
CA ILE A 248 15.26 14.84 -1.00
C ILE A 248 16.67 14.56 -0.48
N LYS A 249 17.24 15.52 0.25
CA LYS A 249 18.57 15.40 0.86
C LYS A 249 18.64 14.20 1.81
N ARG A 250 17.65 14.03 2.68
CA ARG A 250 17.60 12.91 3.64
C ARG A 250 17.60 11.54 2.94
N ASP A 251 16.81 11.38 1.89
CA ASP A 251 16.80 10.12 1.13
C ASP A 251 18.10 9.92 0.33
N TYR A 252 18.74 10.98 -0.14
CA TYR A 252 20.07 10.91 -0.72
C TYR A 252 21.13 10.46 0.31
N GLU A 253 21.11 11.05 1.51
CA GLU A 253 22.00 10.68 2.60
C GLU A 253 21.81 9.22 3.01
N LEU A 254 20.60 8.68 2.96
CA LEU A 254 20.33 7.27 3.20
C LEU A 254 21.10 6.36 2.22
N ALA A 255 21.15 6.72 0.94
CA ALA A 255 21.91 5.98 -0.05
C ALA A 255 23.43 6.16 0.12
N VAL A 256 23.90 7.36 0.44
CA VAL A 256 25.31 7.64 0.70
C VAL A 256 25.79 6.88 1.94
N ASN A 257 25.04 6.93 3.05
CA ASN A 257 25.37 6.24 4.28
C ASN A 257 25.34 4.71 4.13
N ALA A 258 24.52 4.19 3.20
CA ALA A 258 24.59 2.78 2.82
C ALA A 258 25.90 2.41 2.13
N GLY A 259 26.64 3.38 1.62
CA GLY A 259 27.95 3.22 0.97
C GLY A 259 27.89 3.27 -0.55
N VAL A 260 26.85 3.86 -1.14
CA VAL A 260 26.77 4.13 -2.59
C VAL A 260 27.72 5.29 -2.92
N ASN A 261 28.52 5.12 -3.96
CA ASN A 261 29.43 6.15 -4.47
C ASN A 261 28.74 6.94 -5.59
N PHE A 262 28.57 8.25 -5.42
CA PHE A 262 27.97 9.14 -6.44
C PHE A 262 29.04 9.99 -7.12
N LYS A 263 29.00 10.04 -8.46
CA LYS A 263 29.82 10.93 -9.29
C LYS A 263 28.88 11.83 -10.07
N PHE A 264 28.90 13.12 -9.75
CA PHE A 264 28.08 14.15 -10.43
C PHE A 264 28.86 14.86 -11.52
N ASN A 265 28.16 15.61 -12.37
CA ASN A 265 28.72 16.36 -13.50
C ASN A 265 29.53 15.49 -14.46
N VAL A 266 29.13 14.23 -14.63
CA VAL A 266 29.76 13.36 -15.61
C VAL A 266 29.28 13.66 -17.03
N ASP A 267 30.10 13.35 -18.03
CA ASP A 267 29.72 13.48 -19.44
C ASP A 267 28.49 12.60 -19.74
N GLU A 268 27.50 13.16 -20.47
CA GLU A 268 26.33 12.40 -20.90
C GLU A 268 26.64 11.43 -22.06
N ASN A 269 27.80 11.58 -22.73
CA ASN A 269 28.25 10.75 -23.85
C ASN A 269 29.08 9.56 -23.35
N TYR A 270 28.61 8.87 -22.32
CA TYR A 270 29.28 7.66 -21.80
C TYR A 270 29.24 6.51 -22.82
N ASN A 271 30.31 5.70 -22.83
CA ASN A 271 30.42 4.52 -23.67
C ASN A 271 30.07 3.27 -22.85
N ILE A 272 28.95 2.60 -23.21
CA ILE A 272 28.49 1.38 -22.51
C ILE A 272 29.54 0.26 -22.58
N GLU A 273 30.24 0.10 -23.72
CA GLU A 273 31.24 -0.95 -23.86
C GLU A 273 32.50 -0.71 -22.99
N GLU A 274 32.80 0.53 -22.70
CA GLU A 274 33.85 0.87 -21.74
C GLU A 274 33.38 0.59 -20.30
N LEU A 275 32.15 0.96 -19.94
CA LEU A 275 31.57 0.63 -18.65
C LEU A 275 31.50 -0.87 -18.40
N LYS A 276 31.17 -1.68 -19.39
CA LYS A 276 31.19 -3.15 -19.30
C LYS A 276 32.57 -3.77 -19.07
N LYS A 277 33.64 -3.05 -19.39
CA LYS A 277 35.00 -3.52 -19.10
C LYS A 277 35.39 -3.27 -17.63
N GLU A 278 34.84 -2.22 -17.04
CA GLU A 278 35.16 -1.81 -15.66
C GLU A 278 34.21 -2.40 -14.62
N TYR A 279 32.94 -2.59 -15.01
CA TYR A 279 31.86 -3.03 -14.11
C TYR A 279 31.25 -4.35 -14.58
N ASP A 280 30.90 -5.22 -13.63
CA ASP A 280 30.19 -6.46 -13.93
C ASP A 280 28.73 -6.24 -14.36
N PHE A 281 28.12 -5.16 -13.86
CA PHE A 281 26.74 -4.78 -14.18
C PHE A 281 26.65 -3.30 -14.54
N VAL A 282 25.95 -3.02 -15.62
CA VAL A 282 25.63 -1.65 -16.07
C VAL A 282 24.12 -1.49 -16.06
N VAL A 283 23.60 -0.59 -15.24
CA VAL A 283 22.17 -0.28 -15.14
C VAL A 283 21.90 1.09 -15.73
N LEU A 284 21.01 1.16 -16.70
CA LEU A 284 20.60 2.40 -17.33
C LEU A 284 19.34 2.95 -16.64
N ALA A 285 19.45 4.10 -15.98
CA ALA A 285 18.38 4.78 -15.26
C ALA A 285 18.30 6.26 -15.67
N THR A 286 18.50 6.53 -16.95
CA THR A 286 18.69 7.88 -17.52
C THR A 286 17.42 8.74 -17.54
N GLY A 287 16.25 8.13 -17.31
CA GLY A 287 14.98 8.84 -17.31
C GLY A 287 14.52 9.26 -18.71
N ALA A 288 13.52 10.13 -18.78
CA ALA A 288 12.85 10.55 -20.01
C ALA A 288 12.87 12.09 -20.20
N TRP A 289 14.02 12.71 -19.97
CA TRP A 289 14.17 14.17 -20.03
C TRP A 289 14.04 14.80 -21.42
N LYS A 290 14.38 14.06 -22.46
CA LYS A 290 14.29 14.44 -23.89
C LYS A 290 13.81 13.22 -24.65
N GLU A 291 13.43 13.40 -25.91
CA GLU A 291 13.19 12.26 -26.80
C GLU A 291 14.32 11.24 -26.66
N PRO A 292 14.01 10.00 -26.31
CA PRO A 292 15.04 9.01 -26.11
C PRO A 292 15.79 8.83 -27.43
N LYS A 293 17.05 9.22 -27.43
CA LYS A 293 17.98 8.57 -28.34
C LYS A 293 18.01 7.14 -27.84
N ASP A 294 17.52 6.22 -28.63
CA ASP A 294 17.49 4.80 -28.29
C ASP A 294 18.89 4.39 -27.80
N PRO A 295 19.07 4.11 -26.49
CA PRO A 295 20.38 3.71 -26.00
C PRO A 295 20.73 2.27 -26.39
N LEU A 296 19.75 1.54 -26.90
CA LEU A 296 19.87 0.16 -27.35
C LEU A 296 19.72 0.11 -28.86
N LYS A 297 20.83 0.24 -29.57
CA LYS A 297 20.87 0.08 -31.04
C LYS A 297 20.53 -1.35 -31.48
N GLU A 298 20.69 -2.33 -30.60
CA GLU A 298 20.44 -3.75 -30.83
C GLU A 298 19.81 -4.37 -29.60
N GLY A 299 18.83 -5.27 -29.76
CA GLY A 299 18.16 -5.97 -28.67
C GLY A 299 16.85 -5.36 -28.14
N GLY A 300 16.40 -4.24 -28.71
CA GLY A 300 15.09 -3.63 -28.36
C GLY A 300 13.88 -4.46 -28.77
N GLU A 301 14.07 -5.44 -29.61
CA GLU A 301 13.07 -6.39 -30.09
C GLU A 301 12.58 -7.40 -29.01
N ASN A 302 13.22 -7.42 -27.83
CA ASN A 302 12.89 -8.30 -26.71
C ASN A 302 12.37 -7.55 -25.47
N ILE A 303 12.01 -6.26 -25.59
CA ILE A 303 11.46 -5.44 -24.49
C ILE A 303 9.96 -5.20 -24.71
#